data_ae1242f57e5903a3e712cb3e802dab7c
#
_entry.id   ae1242f57e5903a3e712cb3e802dab7c
#
_cell.length_a   1.000
_cell.length_b   1.000
_cell.length_c   1.000
_cell.angle_alpha   90.00
_cell.angle_beta   90.00
_cell.angle_gamma   90.00
#
_symmetry.space_group_name_H-M   'P 1'
#
loop_
_entity.id
_entity.type
_entity.pdbx_description
1 polymer ?
#
loop_
_entity_poly.entity_id
_entity_poly.type
_entity_poly.pdbx_seq_one_letter_code
_entity_poly.pdbx_strand_id
1 'polypeptide(L)'
;MPATKGKATKRRVKRATKKSGAGATKKINFIPNDPRAVNGPPMRAVAPRPNRTGTVAKFAFQAAPARAGLFEPGTPEFLYWQSREAALAAVEAFEAAAGPLRAWSSFAAQPLPLEPDAGRDLNAYYSRDSVSFFHSVLAGGPTFSGASTDCVAHEVGHAILDALRPDFWTSSLTEHAAFHEAFGDCVAMLTAFNDAETRTAVLAISPNLSKANFLESILEDLAHGVRLVDGVVDGSKPRRSLNKLRWQLPTTLPAELAPGHNPDELTGEVHSFARVFTGCFYDVVRNIFTSRGTLTPAGLLTASRIAGALLAEGARNAVENPRLYEAVGVAMLAADLGMNRGANQLAIVAAFANHGIALAHPARAFQPRARLAGGVAKPKRGAAALSARAVSAELRRRLGATTGTMRVDDFTLGADAASKFVHERSVSLDGLGAALEGVVAPAPEPVVVSRASATAAVALSPIPDSHTTEDEVRYFAMTLLRNGQIGEQQSPRGAARAGGEMLLSAISRGRRGAQGGTTAMPTHVVTSRGAERVLTRVRFACGCSRVAPRTK
;
A
#
# COMPACT_ATOMS: atom_id res chain seq x y z
N MET A 1 -65.02 29.76 -72.39
CA MET A 1 -64.05 30.55 -71.63
C MET A 1 -63.55 29.71 -70.52
N PRO A 2 -62.29 29.30 -70.49
CA PRO A 2 -61.80 28.37 -69.49
C PRO A 2 -61.13 29.06 -68.26
N ALA A 3 -61.42 28.50 -67.09
CA ALA A 3 -60.87 28.91 -65.82
C ALA A 3 -59.43 28.50 -65.60
N THR A 4 -58.57 29.44 -65.21
CA THR A 4 -57.18 29.25 -64.89
C THR A 4 -57.02 28.75 -63.44
N LYS A 5 -56.38 27.56 -63.28
CA LYS A 5 -56.04 27.00 -61.97
C LYS A 5 -54.67 27.61 -61.50
N GLY A 6 -54.71 28.31 -60.34
CA GLY A 6 -53.54 28.81 -59.65
C GLY A 6 -52.81 27.67 -58.91
N LYS A 7 -51.52 27.49 -59.16
CA LYS A 7 -50.65 26.58 -58.41
C LYS A 7 -50.15 27.26 -57.13
N ALA A 8 -50.52 26.74 -55.97
CA ALA A 8 -49.97 27.15 -54.70
C ALA A 8 -48.59 26.48 -54.45
N THR A 9 -47.58 27.29 -54.38
CA THR A 9 -46.19 26.85 -54.08
C THR A 9 -46.03 26.73 -52.56
N LYS A 10 -45.97 25.52 -52.05
CA LYS A 10 -45.64 25.27 -50.62
C LYS A 10 -44.13 25.55 -50.35
N ARG A 11 -43.84 26.65 -49.69
CA ARG A 11 -42.53 27.02 -49.18
C ARG A 11 -42.16 26.11 -48.01
N ARG A 12 -41.23 25.16 -48.23
CA ARG A 12 -40.71 24.23 -47.23
C ARG A 12 -39.75 24.98 -46.31
N VAL A 13 -40.14 25.32 -45.08
CA VAL A 13 -39.29 25.91 -44.07
C VAL A 13 -38.29 24.84 -43.63
N LYS A 14 -37.01 24.98 -43.98
CA LYS A 14 -35.95 24.16 -43.44
C LYS A 14 -35.76 24.51 -41.96
N ARG A 15 -36.18 23.60 -41.09
CA ARG A 15 -35.91 23.65 -39.67
C ARG A 15 -34.40 23.43 -39.49
N ALA A 16 -33.65 24.49 -39.16
CA ALA A 16 -32.23 24.39 -38.80
C ALA A 16 -32.13 23.56 -37.54
N THR A 17 -31.62 22.34 -37.65
CA THR A 17 -31.21 21.56 -36.49
C THR A 17 -30.01 22.26 -35.87
N LYS A 18 -30.24 22.91 -34.72
CA LYS A 18 -29.20 23.38 -33.82
C LYS A 18 -28.32 22.17 -33.49
N LYS A 19 -27.10 22.12 -34.06
CA LYS A 19 -26.05 21.23 -33.53
C LYS A 19 -25.88 21.59 -32.06
N SER A 20 -26.27 20.67 -31.16
CA SER A 20 -25.92 20.75 -29.75
C SER A 20 -24.39 20.85 -29.66
N GLY A 21 -23.90 22.02 -29.29
CA GLY A 21 -22.49 22.20 -28.98
C GLY A 21 -22.09 21.11 -27.99
N ALA A 22 -20.99 20.44 -28.25
CA ALA A 22 -20.38 19.53 -27.30
C ALA A 22 -20.26 20.30 -25.99
N GLY A 23 -21.06 19.92 -24.97
CA GLY A 23 -21.11 20.59 -23.69
C GLY A 23 -19.71 20.59 -23.11
N ALA A 24 -19.19 21.76 -22.79
CA ALA A 24 -17.91 21.91 -22.12
C ALA A 24 -17.91 20.99 -20.90
N THR A 25 -16.97 20.06 -20.83
CA THR A 25 -16.82 19.15 -19.70
C THR A 25 -16.67 19.99 -18.45
N LYS A 26 -17.61 19.89 -17.50
CA LYS A 26 -17.53 20.67 -16.26
C LYS A 26 -16.29 20.26 -15.51
N LYS A 27 -15.49 21.24 -15.08
CA LYS A 27 -14.30 21.04 -14.29
C LYS A 27 -14.64 20.82 -12.82
N ILE A 28 -13.69 20.23 -12.10
CA ILE A 28 -13.70 20.06 -10.65
C ILE A 28 -12.46 20.69 -10.04
N ASN A 29 -12.51 21.09 -8.79
CA ASN A 29 -11.32 21.46 -8.02
C ASN A 29 -10.58 20.20 -7.60
N PHE A 30 -9.25 20.22 -7.74
CA PHE A 30 -8.37 19.11 -7.41
C PHE A 30 -7.08 19.60 -6.75
N ILE A 31 -6.74 19.03 -5.59
CA ILE A 31 -5.48 19.22 -4.87
C ILE A 31 -4.55 18.07 -5.30
N PRO A 32 -3.46 18.35 -6.04
CA PRO A 32 -2.62 17.29 -6.63
C PRO A 32 -1.66 16.60 -5.66
N ASN A 33 -1.50 17.12 -4.44
CA ASN A 33 -0.65 16.60 -3.39
C ASN A 33 -1.38 16.72 -2.03
N ASP A 34 -0.70 17.05 -0.94
CA ASP A 34 -1.32 17.31 0.36
C ASP A 34 -1.78 18.79 0.46
N PRO A 35 -2.91 19.10 1.11
CA PRO A 35 -3.36 20.49 1.32
C PRO A 35 -2.35 21.38 2.03
N ARG A 36 -1.43 20.78 2.83
CA ARG A 36 -0.37 21.48 3.57
C ARG A 36 1.01 21.37 2.94
N ALA A 37 1.11 20.80 1.74
CA ALA A 37 2.38 20.68 1.02
C ALA A 37 2.99 22.06 0.75
N VAL A 38 4.05 22.43 1.46
CA VAL A 38 4.73 23.71 1.33
C VAL A 38 5.45 23.80 -0.02
N ASN A 39 5.14 24.80 -0.83
CA ASN A 39 5.64 24.97 -2.20
C ASN A 39 5.20 23.89 -3.18
N GLY A 40 4.21 23.07 -2.83
CA GLY A 40 3.54 22.17 -3.76
C GLY A 40 2.67 22.93 -4.77
N PRO A 41 2.24 22.26 -5.86
CA PRO A 41 1.32 22.87 -6.80
C PRO A 41 -0.02 23.18 -6.12
N PRO A 42 -0.63 24.33 -6.40
CA PRO A 42 -1.89 24.71 -5.78
C PRO A 42 -3.05 23.86 -6.28
N MET A 43 -4.17 23.91 -5.55
CA MET A 43 -5.45 23.41 -6.04
C MET A 43 -5.77 24.00 -7.41
N ARG A 44 -6.26 23.18 -8.33
CA ARG A 44 -6.55 23.61 -9.70
C ARG A 44 -7.82 22.97 -10.25
N ALA A 45 -8.36 23.61 -11.28
CA ALA A 45 -9.55 23.12 -11.99
C ALA A 45 -9.15 22.12 -13.09
N VAL A 46 -9.57 20.87 -12.94
CA VAL A 46 -9.28 19.77 -13.88
C VAL A 46 -10.57 19.16 -14.45
N ALA A 47 -10.47 18.50 -15.62
CA ALA A 47 -11.54 17.65 -16.10
C ALA A 47 -11.56 16.34 -15.28
N PRO A 48 -12.73 15.85 -14.84
CA PRO A 48 -12.83 14.59 -14.11
C PRO A 48 -12.32 13.42 -14.95
N ARG A 49 -11.55 12.52 -14.33
CA ARG A 49 -11.16 11.25 -14.94
C ARG A 49 -12.40 10.39 -15.25
N PRO A 50 -12.39 9.63 -16.35
CA PRO A 50 -13.47 8.69 -16.63
C PRO A 50 -13.51 7.58 -15.57
N ASN A 51 -14.69 7.01 -15.36
CA ASN A 51 -14.81 5.80 -14.54
C ASN A 51 -14.06 4.64 -15.22
N ARG A 52 -13.49 3.79 -14.39
CA ARG A 52 -12.81 2.58 -14.87
C ARG A 52 -13.84 1.58 -15.42
N THR A 53 -13.58 1.06 -16.63
CA THR A 53 -14.48 0.13 -17.34
C THR A 53 -13.74 -1.15 -17.72
N GLY A 54 -14.48 -2.20 -18.08
CA GLY A 54 -13.88 -3.48 -18.46
C GLY A 54 -13.46 -4.34 -17.27
N THR A 55 -12.56 -5.31 -17.52
CA THR A 55 -12.03 -6.24 -16.53
C THR A 55 -10.79 -5.64 -15.84
N VAL A 56 -11.04 -4.73 -14.91
CA VAL A 56 -10.03 -4.03 -14.11
C VAL A 56 -10.54 -3.80 -12.70
N ALA A 57 -9.64 -3.58 -11.75
CA ALA A 57 -10.00 -3.16 -10.39
C ALA A 57 -10.83 -1.87 -10.42
N LYS A 58 -11.97 -1.82 -9.75
CA LYS A 58 -12.92 -0.71 -9.75
C LYS A 58 -13.24 -0.26 -8.34
N PHE A 59 -13.61 1.02 -8.21
CA PHE A 59 -14.16 1.57 -6.98
C PHE A 59 -15.68 1.70 -7.07
N ALA A 60 -16.35 1.54 -5.91
CA ALA A 60 -17.72 1.97 -5.69
C ALA A 60 -17.66 3.22 -4.78
N PHE A 61 -18.00 4.38 -5.35
CA PHE A 61 -17.97 5.64 -4.59
C PHE A 61 -19.26 5.75 -3.75
N GLN A 62 -19.11 5.74 -2.42
CA GLN A 62 -20.24 5.62 -1.48
C GLN A 62 -21.03 6.92 -1.25
N ALA A 63 -20.48 8.07 -1.61
CA ALA A 63 -21.23 9.32 -1.55
C ALA A 63 -22.14 9.49 -2.77
N ALA A 64 -23.23 10.23 -2.60
CA ALA A 64 -24.10 10.61 -3.72
C ALA A 64 -23.28 11.34 -4.80
N PRO A 65 -23.36 10.94 -6.07
CA PRO A 65 -22.56 11.54 -7.12
C PRO A 65 -22.99 12.99 -7.34
N ALA A 66 -22.14 13.92 -6.88
CA ALA A 66 -22.33 15.33 -7.18
C ALA A 66 -22.08 15.59 -8.68
N ARG A 67 -22.83 16.52 -9.27
CA ARG A 67 -22.49 17.01 -10.60
C ARG A 67 -21.11 17.66 -10.55
N ALA A 68 -20.25 17.40 -11.55
CA ALA A 68 -18.97 18.06 -11.63
C ALA A 68 -19.12 19.59 -11.54
N GLY A 69 -18.32 20.21 -10.66
CA GLY A 69 -18.35 21.64 -10.38
C GLY A 69 -17.14 22.04 -9.53
N LEU A 70 -16.90 23.35 -9.43
CA LEU A 70 -15.82 23.91 -8.63
C LEU A 70 -16.35 24.12 -7.21
N PHE A 71 -16.22 23.12 -6.37
CA PHE A 71 -16.65 23.15 -4.98
C PHE A 71 -15.52 23.57 -4.05
N GLU A 72 -15.87 24.25 -2.95
CA GLU A 72 -14.92 24.67 -1.93
C GLU A 72 -14.39 23.48 -1.10
N PRO A 73 -13.10 23.50 -0.71
CA PRO A 73 -12.53 22.48 0.17
C PRO A 73 -13.35 22.26 1.44
N GLY A 74 -13.52 20.98 1.83
CA GLY A 74 -14.28 20.57 3.00
C GLY A 74 -15.78 20.41 2.78
N THR A 75 -16.31 20.78 1.62
CA THR A 75 -17.71 20.46 1.29
C THR A 75 -17.84 18.97 0.89
N PRO A 76 -18.99 18.32 1.13
CA PRO A 76 -19.20 16.92 0.74
C PRO A 76 -18.95 16.67 -0.75
N GLU A 77 -19.37 17.61 -1.61
CA GLU A 77 -19.17 17.53 -3.06
C GLU A 77 -17.69 17.64 -3.43
N PHE A 78 -16.92 18.52 -2.75
CA PHE A 78 -15.47 18.60 -2.94
C PHE A 78 -14.81 17.28 -2.52
N LEU A 79 -15.10 16.76 -1.34
CA LEU A 79 -14.54 15.52 -0.82
C LEU A 79 -14.85 14.33 -1.74
N TYR A 80 -16.06 14.25 -2.28
CA TYR A 80 -16.43 13.24 -3.28
C TYR A 80 -15.53 13.31 -4.52
N TRP A 81 -15.38 14.49 -5.12
CA TRP A 81 -14.59 14.63 -6.33
C TRP A 81 -13.10 14.50 -6.08
N GLN A 82 -12.59 15.08 -4.98
CA GLN A 82 -11.18 15.04 -4.62
C GLN A 82 -10.70 13.60 -4.36
N SER A 83 -11.37 12.89 -3.45
CA SER A 83 -10.98 11.50 -3.12
C SER A 83 -11.14 10.55 -4.31
N ARG A 84 -12.20 10.74 -5.11
CA ARG A 84 -12.40 9.99 -6.34
C ARG A 84 -11.24 10.21 -7.33
N GLU A 85 -10.89 11.46 -7.61
CA GLU A 85 -9.83 11.80 -8.57
C GLU A 85 -8.46 11.32 -8.06
N ALA A 86 -8.18 11.48 -6.78
CA ALA A 86 -6.95 11.00 -6.15
C ALA A 86 -6.82 9.46 -6.25
N ALA A 87 -7.89 8.72 -5.93
CA ALA A 87 -7.89 7.26 -6.03
C ALA A 87 -7.69 6.76 -7.48
N LEU A 88 -8.34 7.41 -8.45
CA LEU A 88 -8.15 7.08 -9.86
C LEU A 88 -6.75 7.45 -10.35
N ALA A 89 -6.19 8.58 -9.88
CA ALA A 89 -4.82 8.99 -10.17
C ALA A 89 -3.78 8.00 -9.62
N ALA A 90 -4.00 7.48 -8.40
CA ALA A 90 -3.12 6.50 -7.79
C ALA A 90 -3.05 5.20 -8.59
N VAL A 91 -4.21 4.65 -8.97
CA VAL A 91 -4.24 3.45 -9.82
C VAL A 91 -3.64 3.71 -11.19
N GLU A 92 -3.93 4.86 -11.82
CA GLU A 92 -3.36 5.25 -13.11
C GLU A 92 -1.82 5.34 -13.04
N ALA A 93 -1.29 5.98 -12.00
CA ALA A 93 0.15 6.12 -11.81
C ALA A 93 0.84 4.75 -11.62
N PHE A 94 0.24 3.87 -10.82
CA PHE A 94 0.73 2.52 -10.62
C PHE A 94 0.67 1.69 -11.93
N GLU A 95 -0.47 1.70 -12.62
CA GLU A 95 -0.63 0.96 -13.88
C GLU A 95 0.27 1.46 -15.01
N ALA A 96 0.57 2.77 -15.05
CA ALA A 96 1.52 3.34 -16.00
C ALA A 96 2.95 2.83 -15.80
N ALA A 97 3.29 2.36 -14.60
CA ALA A 97 4.58 1.75 -14.28
C ALA A 97 4.53 0.22 -14.40
N ALA A 98 3.52 -0.43 -13.81
CA ALA A 98 3.49 -1.88 -13.53
C ALA A 98 2.51 -2.67 -14.41
N GLY A 99 1.80 -2.00 -15.32
CA GLY A 99 0.74 -2.60 -16.14
C GLY A 99 -0.60 -2.70 -15.40
N PRO A 100 -1.67 -3.12 -16.10
CA PRO A 100 -3.04 -3.01 -15.63
C PRO A 100 -3.34 -3.91 -14.41
N LEU A 101 -3.99 -3.32 -13.41
CA LEU A 101 -4.53 -4.01 -12.24
C LEU A 101 -5.91 -4.61 -12.59
N ARG A 102 -5.98 -5.93 -12.74
CA ARG A 102 -7.15 -6.65 -13.26
C ARG A 102 -8.30 -6.75 -12.26
N ALA A 103 -8.00 -6.88 -10.99
CA ALA A 103 -8.96 -6.98 -9.89
C ALA A 103 -8.29 -6.53 -8.59
N TRP A 104 -9.08 -6.20 -7.58
CA TRP A 104 -8.60 -6.14 -6.20
C TRP A 104 -8.31 -7.55 -5.67
N SER A 105 -7.76 -7.64 -4.47
CA SER A 105 -7.57 -8.92 -3.78
C SER A 105 -8.87 -9.73 -3.78
N SER A 106 -8.78 -11.05 -3.92
CA SER A 106 -9.96 -11.94 -3.84
C SER A 106 -10.65 -11.92 -2.46
N PHE A 107 -9.97 -11.36 -1.47
CA PHE A 107 -10.49 -11.15 -0.12
C PHE A 107 -11.11 -9.76 0.08
N ALA A 108 -10.99 -8.87 -0.91
CA ALA A 108 -11.53 -7.52 -0.85
C ALA A 108 -12.87 -7.42 -1.62
N ALA A 109 -13.65 -6.40 -1.28
CA ALA A 109 -14.89 -6.10 -1.97
C ALA A 109 -14.67 -5.78 -3.46
N GLN A 110 -15.57 -6.21 -4.32
CA GLN A 110 -15.51 -6.04 -5.77
C GLN A 110 -16.85 -5.47 -6.31
N PRO A 111 -16.95 -4.22 -6.68
CA PRO A 111 -15.96 -3.13 -6.63
C PRO A 111 -15.62 -2.72 -5.19
N LEU A 112 -14.43 -2.14 -4.98
CA LEU A 112 -13.97 -1.69 -3.66
C LEU A 112 -14.68 -0.38 -3.28
N PRO A 113 -15.42 -0.32 -2.18
CA PRO A 113 -16.03 0.91 -1.68
C PRO A 113 -14.97 1.95 -1.33
N LEU A 114 -15.21 3.20 -1.74
CA LEU A 114 -14.42 4.37 -1.35
C LEU A 114 -15.36 5.36 -0.66
N GLU A 115 -15.08 5.65 0.61
CA GLU A 115 -15.87 6.50 1.49
C GLU A 115 -15.14 7.81 1.72
N PRO A 116 -15.55 8.92 1.06
CA PRO A 116 -14.86 10.21 1.12
C PRO A 116 -14.81 10.83 2.52
N ASP A 117 -15.80 10.51 3.34
CA ASP A 117 -15.93 10.93 4.74
C ASP A 117 -16.78 9.92 5.51
N ALA A 118 -16.14 9.01 6.23
CA ALA A 118 -16.79 7.98 7.03
C ALA A 118 -17.16 8.47 8.44
N GLY A 119 -16.88 9.73 8.77
CA GLY A 119 -17.22 10.33 10.04
C GLY A 119 -16.07 11.08 10.72
N ARG A 120 -16.21 11.28 12.04
CA ARG A 120 -15.27 12.09 12.81
C ARG A 120 -14.16 11.24 13.40
N ASP A 121 -12.95 11.36 12.85
CA ASP A 121 -11.70 10.79 13.36
C ASP A 121 -10.50 11.53 12.73
N LEU A 122 -9.28 11.32 13.26
CA LEU A 122 -8.01 11.70 12.63
C LEU A 122 -7.37 10.46 12.02
N ASN A 123 -7.94 9.95 10.96
CA ASN A 123 -7.54 8.69 10.38
C ASN A 123 -7.86 8.58 8.89
N ALA A 124 -7.31 7.56 8.27
CA ALA A 124 -7.73 6.93 7.04
C ALA A 124 -7.39 5.45 7.15
N TYR A 125 -8.11 4.56 6.46
CA TYR A 125 -7.76 3.15 6.46
C TYR A 125 -8.21 2.41 5.20
N TYR A 126 -7.52 1.28 4.95
CA TYR A 126 -7.95 0.20 4.08
C TYR A 126 -8.28 -1.06 4.89
N SER A 127 -9.44 -1.66 4.70
CA SER A 127 -9.95 -2.81 5.46
C SER A 127 -10.34 -4.03 4.64
N ARG A 128 -10.05 -4.10 3.37
CA ARG A 128 -10.60 -5.04 2.38
C ARG A 128 -12.10 -4.81 2.07
N ASP A 129 -12.86 -4.27 3.01
CA ASP A 129 -14.27 -3.93 2.80
C ASP A 129 -14.42 -2.54 2.18
N SER A 130 -13.52 -1.61 2.52
CA SER A 130 -13.51 -0.23 2.02
C SER A 130 -12.14 0.43 2.10
N VAL A 131 -12.01 1.56 1.39
CA VAL A 131 -11.05 2.62 1.65
C VAL A 131 -11.82 3.78 2.23
N SER A 132 -11.54 4.15 3.49
CA SER A 132 -12.37 5.10 4.24
C SER A 132 -11.52 6.27 4.76
N PHE A 133 -12.07 7.47 4.55
CA PHE A 133 -11.47 8.74 4.99
C PHE A 133 -12.33 9.39 6.06
N PHE A 134 -11.76 10.31 6.82
CA PHE A 134 -12.39 10.91 7.98
C PHE A 134 -12.14 12.40 8.05
N HIS A 135 -12.90 13.08 8.92
CA HIS A 135 -12.64 14.46 9.26
C HIS A 135 -12.47 14.66 10.77
N SER A 136 -11.71 15.68 11.14
CA SER A 136 -11.60 16.15 12.51
C SER A 136 -11.69 17.67 12.56
N VAL A 137 -12.34 18.20 13.60
CA VAL A 137 -12.43 19.64 13.82
C VAL A 137 -11.56 19.97 15.04
N LEU A 138 -10.44 20.63 14.77
CA LEU A 138 -9.42 20.99 15.74
C LEU A 138 -9.27 22.52 15.84
N ALA A 139 -8.55 23.00 16.83
CA ALA A 139 -8.30 24.43 17.04
C ALA A 139 -7.60 25.11 15.83
N GLY A 140 -6.88 24.32 15.01
CA GLY A 140 -6.23 24.79 13.78
C GLY A 140 -7.11 24.76 12.52
N GLY A 141 -8.39 24.47 12.66
CA GLY A 141 -9.34 24.26 11.57
C GLY A 141 -9.64 22.78 11.30
N PRO A 142 -10.57 22.50 10.38
CA PRO A 142 -10.91 21.13 10.03
C PRO A 142 -9.80 20.47 9.19
N THR A 143 -9.52 19.21 9.50
CA THR A 143 -8.66 18.32 8.71
C THR A 143 -9.53 17.25 8.08
N PHE A 144 -9.37 17.03 6.77
CA PHE A 144 -10.09 16.01 6.00
C PHE A 144 -9.10 15.09 5.31
N SER A 145 -8.95 13.87 5.77
CA SER A 145 -7.97 12.93 5.17
C SER A 145 -8.29 12.63 3.69
N GLY A 146 -9.57 12.63 3.30
CA GLY A 146 -9.99 12.49 1.90
C GLY A 146 -9.70 13.70 1.00
N ALA A 147 -9.26 14.84 1.56
CA ALA A 147 -8.82 16.01 0.80
C ALA A 147 -7.36 15.93 0.36
N SER A 148 -6.54 15.10 0.99
CA SER A 148 -5.13 14.88 0.63
C SER A 148 -5.01 13.79 -0.44
N THR A 149 -4.43 14.14 -1.59
CA THR A 149 -4.12 13.15 -2.63
C THR A 149 -3.11 12.13 -2.14
N ASP A 150 -2.14 12.52 -1.31
CA ASP A 150 -1.14 11.64 -0.73
C ASP A 150 -1.80 10.58 0.17
N CYS A 151 -2.73 11.03 1.05
CA CYS A 151 -3.44 10.15 1.94
C CYS A 151 -4.31 9.15 1.16
N VAL A 152 -5.07 9.64 0.17
CA VAL A 152 -5.90 8.78 -0.68
C VAL A 152 -5.05 7.79 -1.46
N ALA A 153 -3.94 8.23 -2.04
CA ALA A 153 -3.03 7.37 -2.80
C ALA A 153 -2.34 6.33 -1.92
N HIS A 154 -2.01 6.67 -0.67
CA HIS A 154 -1.44 5.76 0.31
C HIS A 154 -2.42 4.62 0.64
N GLU A 155 -3.68 4.93 0.98
CA GLU A 155 -4.69 3.91 1.28
C GLU A 155 -5.02 3.03 0.06
N VAL A 156 -5.05 3.62 -1.13
CA VAL A 156 -5.16 2.85 -2.39
C VAL A 156 -3.92 1.97 -2.60
N GLY A 157 -2.75 2.40 -2.16
CA GLY A 157 -1.52 1.62 -2.17
C GLY A 157 -1.63 0.32 -1.35
N HIS A 158 -2.27 0.36 -0.19
CA HIS A 158 -2.58 -0.85 0.58
C HIS A 158 -3.46 -1.83 -0.22
N ALA A 159 -4.51 -1.33 -0.89
CA ALA A 159 -5.38 -2.15 -1.71
C ALA A 159 -4.64 -2.75 -2.93
N ILE A 160 -3.73 -1.99 -3.54
CA ILE A 160 -2.87 -2.46 -4.64
C ILE A 160 -1.94 -3.58 -4.14
N LEU A 161 -1.25 -3.37 -3.01
CA LEU A 161 -0.35 -4.40 -2.48
C LEU A 161 -1.12 -5.66 -2.08
N ASP A 162 -2.29 -5.53 -1.45
CA ASP A 162 -3.15 -6.68 -1.13
C ASP A 162 -3.63 -7.43 -2.39
N ALA A 163 -3.84 -6.74 -3.51
CA ALA A 163 -4.12 -7.38 -4.79
C ALA A 163 -2.91 -8.14 -5.37
N LEU A 164 -1.70 -7.65 -5.14
CA LEU A 164 -0.46 -8.30 -5.58
C LEU A 164 -0.03 -9.44 -4.65
N ARG A 165 -0.16 -9.24 -3.33
CA ARG A 165 0.36 -10.08 -2.25
C ARG A 165 -0.61 -10.15 -1.06
N PRO A 166 -1.75 -10.82 -1.24
CA PRO A 166 -2.77 -10.96 -0.17
C PRO A 166 -2.27 -11.74 1.06
N ASP A 167 -1.18 -12.47 0.91
CA ASP A 167 -0.48 -13.20 1.96
C ASP A 167 0.18 -12.28 3.00
N PHE A 168 0.64 -11.09 2.61
CA PHE A 168 1.22 -10.13 3.57
C PHE A 168 0.20 -9.59 4.58
N TRP A 169 -1.09 -9.69 4.27
CA TRP A 169 -2.15 -9.26 5.18
C TRP A 169 -2.15 -10.03 6.50
N THR A 170 -1.95 -11.33 6.45
CA THR A 170 -2.05 -12.22 7.62
C THR A 170 -0.75 -12.34 8.41
N SER A 171 0.35 -11.82 7.90
CA SER A 171 1.65 -11.91 8.55
C SER A 171 1.73 -11.08 9.83
N SER A 172 2.26 -11.67 10.90
CA SER A 172 2.53 -11.01 12.17
C SER A 172 4.02 -10.65 12.34
N LEU A 173 4.67 -10.26 11.25
CA LEU A 173 6.05 -9.79 11.23
C LEU A 173 6.10 -8.27 11.01
N THR A 174 6.95 -7.57 11.77
CA THR A 174 7.09 -6.11 11.69
C THR A 174 7.42 -5.64 10.28
N GLU A 175 8.40 -6.28 9.59
CA GLU A 175 8.78 -5.86 8.23
C GLU A 175 7.64 -6.04 7.21
N HIS A 176 6.77 -7.04 7.36
CA HIS A 176 5.65 -7.25 6.44
C HIS A 176 4.59 -6.15 6.61
N ALA A 177 4.24 -5.83 7.85
CA ALA A 177 3.30 -4.75 8.14
C ALA A 177 3.88 -3.39 7.74
N ALA A 178 5.14 -3.14 8.06
CA ALA A 178 5.83 -1.90 7.68
C ALA A 178 6.06 -1.78 6.17
N PHE A 179 6.20 -2.89 5.44
CA PHE A 179 6.27 -2.87 3.98
C PHE A 179 4.92 -2.46 3.36
N HIS A 180 3.80 -2.85 3.96
CA HIS A 180 2.49 -2.36 3.53
C HIS A 180 2.38 -0.84 3.66
N GLU A 181 2.84 -0.28 4.77
CA GLU A 181 2.89 1.16 4.99
C GLU A 181 3.84 1.86 3.99
N ALA A 182 5.05 1.32 3.82
CA ALA A 182 6.02 1.85 2.87
C ALA A 182 5.53 1.76 1.41
N PHE A 183 4.82 0.70 1.04
CA PHE A 183 4.26 0.55 -0.29
C PHE A 183 3.16 1.59 -0.55
N GLY A 184 2.33 1.90 0.45
CA GLY A 184 1.37 3.00 0.40
C GLY A 184 2.07 4.34 0.13
N ASP A 185 3.14 4.64 0.87
CA ASP A 185 3.97 5.83 0.66
C ASP A 185 4.59 5.87 -0.75
N CYS A 186 5.07 4.72 -1.24
CA CYS A 186 5.62 4.62 -2.59
C CYS A 186 4.56 4.90 -3.68
N VAL A 187 3.31 4.42 -3.49
CA VAL A 187 2.20 4.71 -4.42
C VAL A 187 1.82 6.19 -4.36
N ALA A 188 1.81 6.82 -3.18
CA ALA A 188 1.62 8.26 -3.05
C ALA A 188 2.69 9.05 -3.83
N MET A 189 3.96 8.70 -3.68
CA MET A 189 5.06 9.29 -4.45
C MET A 189 4.90 9.07 -5.96
N LEU A 190 4.57 7.85 -6.41
CA LEU A 190 4.33 7.57 -7.83
C LEU A 190 3.18 8.39 -8.40
N THR A 191 2.13 8.61 -7.60
CA THR A 191 0.98 9.45 -7.95
C THR A 191 1.42 10.89 -8.16
N ALA A 192 2.18 11.43 -7.23
CA ALA A 192 2.74 12.77 -7.32
C ALA A 192 3.72 12.91 -8.51
N PHE A 193 4.60 11.95 -8.74
CA PHE A 193 5.49 11.93 -9.91
C PHE A 193 4.75 11.76 -11.25
N ASN A 194 3.55 11.21 -11.27
CA ASN A 194 2.74 11.10 -12.49
C ASN A 194 2.11 12.45 -12.89
N ASP A 195 1.98 13.41 -11.98
CA ASP A 195 1.45 14.75 -12.25
C ASP A 195 2.53 15.69 -12.82
N ALA A 196 2.23 16.35 -13.95
CA ALA A 196 3.21 17.14 -14.68
C ALA A 196 3.61 18.45 -13.97
N GLU A 197 2.64 19.12 -13.35
CA GLU A 197 2.89 20.38 -12.62
C GLU A 197 3.68 20.09 -11.35
N THR A 198 3.35 18.99 -10.67
CA THR A 198 4.06 18.51 -9.47
C THR A 198 5.53 18.21 -9.79
N ARG A 199 5.83 17.53 -10.89
CA ARG A 199 7.23 17.30 -11.31
C ARG A 199 7.98 18.60 -11.60
N THR A 200 7.31 19.56 -12.24
CA THR A 200 7.92 20.87 -12.54
C THR A 200 8.21 21.63 -11.26
N ALA A 201 7.26 21.66 -10.33
CA ALA A 201 7.41 22.35 -9.05
C ALA A 201 8.53 21.76 -8.19
N VAL A 202 8.60 20.42 -8.07
CA VAL A 202 9.65 19.78 -7.26
C VAL A 202 11.05 20.00 -7.84
N LEU A 203 11.21 19.96 -9.17
CA LEU A 203 12.52 20.17 -9.79
C LEU A 203 12.97 21.63 -9.71
N ALA A 204 12.06 22.59 -9.56
CA ALA A 204 12.40 23.97 -9.27
C ALA A 204 13.03 24.13 -7.87
N ILE A 205 12.61 23.30 -6.89
CA ILE A 205 13.13 23.31 -5.52
C ILE A 205 14.40 22.45 -5.40
N SER A 206 14.34 21.26 -5.96
CA SER A 206 15.37 20.23 -5.84
C SER A 206 15.65 19.56 -7.19
N PRO A 207 16.50 20.17 -8.03
CA PRO A 207 16.72 19.73 -9.42
C PRO A 207 17.17 18.27 -9.57
N ASN A 208 17.79 17.69 -8.55
CA ASN A 208 18.26 16.31 -8.50
C ASN A 208 17.67 15.49 -7.34
N LEU A 209 16.60 15.98 -6.71
CA LEU A 209 15.91 15.36 -5.57
C LEU A 209 16.78 15.16 -4.32
N SER A 210 17.89 15.90 -4.19
CA SER A 210 18.82 15.77 -3.03
C SER A 210 18.51 16.73 -1.88
N LYS A 211 17.63 17.71 -2.09
CA LYS A 211 17.22 18.68 -1.09
C LYS A 211 15.80 18.39 -0.62
N ALA A 212 15.49 18.76 0.62
CA ALA A 212 14.14 18.69 1.16
C ALA A 212 13.13 19.37 0.21
N ASN A 213 12.02 18.72 -0.03
CA ASN A 213 10.97 19.15 -0.93
C ASN A 213 9.63 18.53 -0.49
N PHE A 214 8.51 19.01 -1.03
CA PHE A 214 7.19 18.56 -0.62
C PHE A 214 6.86 17.12 -1.06
N LEU A 215 7.52 16.56 -2.06
CA LEU A 215 7.27 15.16 -2.51
C LEU A 215 7.90 14.10 -1.59
N GLU A 216 8.91 14.48 -0.82
CA GLU A 216 9.52 13.56 0.15
C GLU A 216 8.76 13.52 1.48
N SER A 217 7.78 14.41 1.64
CA SER A 217 6.93 14.53 2.81
C SER A 217 5.54 13.97 2.47
N ILE A 218 5.02 13.08 3.29
CA ILE A 218 3.77 12.36 3.04
C ILE A 218 2.84 12.52 4.25
N LEU A 219 1.54 12.78 4.01
CA LEU A 219 0.50 12.92 5.02
C LEU A 219 0.68 14.15 5.94
N GLU A 220 1.06 15.31 5.40
CA GLU A 220 1.35 16.52 6.20
C GLU A 220 0.13 17.03 6.95
N ASP A 221 -1.06 17.03 6.34
CA ASP A 221 -2.30 17.52 6.97
C ASP A 221 -2.73 16.60 8.12
N LEU A 222 -2.67 15.28 7.93
CA LEU A 222 -2.98 14.31 8.97
C LEU A 222 -2.00 14.40 10.14
N ALA A 223 -0.69 14.45 9.85
CA ALA A 223 0.36 14.60 10.87
C ALA A 223 0.21 15.91 11.65
N HIS A 224 -0.19 17.00 11.00
CA HIS A 224 -0.48 18.26 11.66
C HIS A 224 -1.67 18.12 12.62
N GLY A 225 -2.74 17.46 12.20
CA GLY A 225 -3.90 17.17 13.04
C GLY A 225 -3.53 16.37 14.28
N VAL A 226 -2.73 15.30 14.14
CA VAL A 226 -2.23 14.49 15.25
C VAL A 226 -1.42 15.34 16.24
N ARG A 227 -0.55 16.23 15.75
CA ARG A 227 0.22 17.16 16.61
C ARG A 227 -0.68 18.05 17.45
N LEU A 228 -1.77 18.55 16.89
CA LEU A 228 -2.69 19.43 17.59
C LEU A 228 -3.44 18.72 18.73
N VAL A 229 -3.63 17.39 18.62
CA VAL A 229 -4.31 16.59 19.64
C VAL A 229 -3.34 16.06 20.69
N ASP A 230 -2.26 15.41 20.27
CA ASP A 230 -1.41 14.58 21.12
C ASP A 230 -0.04 15.21 21.42
N GLY A 231 0.25 16.38 20.83
CA GLY A 231 1.56 16.98 20.90
C GLY A 231 2.56 16.29 19.98
N VAL A 232 3.77 16.00 20.45
CA VAL A 232 4.84 15.42 19.63
C VAL A 232 4.88 13.90 19.86
N VAL A 233 4.34 13.14 18.91
CA VAL A 233 4.38 11.67 18.83
C VAL A 233 4.83 11.24 17.44
N ASP A 234 5.08 9.95 17.20
CA ASP A 234 5.53 9.42 15.90
C ASP A 234 4.64 9.90 14.73
N GLY A 235 3.33 9.89 14.89
CA GLY A 235 2.36 10.36 13.89
C GLY A 235 2.24 11.87 13.75
N SER A 236 2.91 12.67 14.60
CA SER A 236 2.80 14.14 14.57
C SER A 236 3.69 14.84 13.55
N LYS A 237 4.52 14.09 12.86
CA LYS A 237 5.35 14.58 11.76
C LYS A 237 5.01 13.86 10.47
N PRO A 238 5.08 14.54 9.32
CA PRO A 238 4.97 13.88 8.03
C PRO A 238 6.02 12.78 7.89
N ARG A 239 5.66 11.70 7.24
CA ARG A 239 6.61 10.64 6.91
C ARG A 239 7.57 11.12 5.82
N ARG A 240 8.86 11.25 6.16
CA ARG A 240 9.87 11.76 5.24
C ARG A 240 10.62 10.65 4.55
N SER A 241 10.56 10.65 3.22
CA SER A 241 11.28 9.70 2.36
C SER A 241 12.76 10.07 2.21
N LEU A 242 13.09 11.37 2.18
CA LEU A 242 14.47 11.85 2.19
C LEU A 242 15.02 11.81 3.63
N ASN A 243 15.43 10.62 4.06
CA ASN A 243 15.92 10.37 5.41
C ASN A 243 17.24 9.59 5.38
N LYS A 244 17.86 9.40 6.56
CA LYS A 244 19.09 8.64 6.75
C LYS A 244 18.90 7.44 7.69
N LEU A 245 17.64 7.02 7.86
CA LEU A 245 17.33 5.87 8.70
C LEU A 245 17.94 4.61 8.12
N ARG A 246 18.48 3.79 9.00
CA ARG A 246 19.11 2.52 8.62
C ARG A 246 18.33 1.38 9.24
N TRP A 247 18.22 0.32 8.48
CA TRP A 247 17.61 -0.91 8.96
C TRP A 247 18.34 -1.42 10.22
N GLN A 248 17.54 -1.83 11.18
CA GLN A 248 17.97 -2.50 12.40
C GLN A 248 17.01 -3.67 12.66
N LEU A 249 17.47 -4.67 13.39
CA LEU A 249 16.60 -5.78 13.76
C LEU A 249 15.42 -5.25 14.59
N PRO A 250 14.15 -5.47 14.19
CA PRO A 250 12.99 -4.88 14.86
C PRO A 250 12.97 -5.10 16.38
N THR A 251 13.35 -6.29 16.86
CA THR A 251 13.38 -6.63 18.28
C THR A 251 14.42 -5.83 19.10
N THR A 252 15.34 -5.15 18.45
CA THR A 252 16.34 -4.27 19.12
C THR A 252 15.90 -2.83 19.23
N LEU A 253 14.80 -2.48 18.57
CA LEU A 253 14.24 -1.13 18.59
C LEU A 253 13.25 -0.93 19.74
N PRO A 254 13.06 0.31 20.22
CA PRO A 254 11.96 0.59 21.12
C PRO A 254 10.63 0.39 20.38
N ALA A 255 9.64 -0.20 21.08
CA ALA A 255 8.30 -0.40 20.51
C ALA A 255 7.55 0.93 20.30
N GLU A 256 7.98 1.98 21.01
CA GLU A 256 7.41 3.33 20.98
C GLU A 256 8.47 4.35 21.36
N LEU A 257 8.28 5.60 20.94
CA LEU A 257 9.11 6.71 21.43
C LEU A 257 8.80 7.01 22.90
N ALA A 258 9.84 7.12 23.70
CA ALA A 258 9.68 7.62 25.06
C ALA A 258 9.40 9.15 25.03
N PRO A 259 8.72 9.69 26.05
CA PRO A 259 8.51 11.14 26.15
C PRO A 259 9.83 11.91 26.10
N GLY A 260 9.90 12.93 25.25
CA GLY A 260 11.09 13.76 25.07
C GLY A 260 12.14 13.23 24.09
N HIS A 261 11.96 12.02 23.52
CA HIS A 261 12.82 11.53 22.46
C HIS A 261 12.57 12.26 21.14
N ASN A 262 13.59 12.25 20.27
CA ASN A 262 13.47 12.83 18.94
C ASN A 262 12.46 12.00 18.10
N PRO A 263 11.39 12.59 17.59
CA PRO A 263 10.41 11.88 16.77
C PRO A 263 10.96 11.40 15.42
N ASP A 264 12.18 11.77 15.07
CA ASP A 264 12.87 11.22 13.89
C ASP A 264 13.61 9.90 14.20
N GLU A 265 13.70 9.47 15.46
CA GLU A 265 14.27 8.18 15.83
C GLU A 265 13.45 7.02 15.27
N LEU A 266 14.13 5.91 14.98
CA LEU A 266 13.51 4.70 14.47
C LEU A 266 12.94 3.89 15.63
N THR A 267 11.70 3.44 15.50
CA THR A 267 11.05 2.52 16.42
C THR A 267 10.56 1.28 15.69
N GLY A 268 10.17 0.25 16.43
CA GLY A 268 9.53 -0.95 15.86
C GLY A 268 8.04 -0.77 15.54
N GLU A 269 7.48 0.42 15.76
CA GLU A 269 6.14 0.75 15.31
C GLU A 269 6.12 0.78 13.76
N VAL A 270 5.07 0.21 13.16
CA VAL A 270 5.06 -0.11 11.72
C VAL A 270 5.24 1.10 10.80
N HIS A 271 4.65 2.25 11.14
CA HIS A 271 4.82 3.49 10.34
C HIS A 271 6.21 4.09 10.51
N SER A 272 6.77 4.00 11.72
CA SER A 272 8.14 4.43 11.97
C SER A 272 9.13 3.55 11.19
N PHE A 273 8.95 2.23 11.24
CA PHE A 273 9.83 1.29 10.55
C PHE A 273 9.69 1.34 9.02
N ALA A 274 8.50 1.65 8.52
CA ALA A 274 8.22 1.84 7.09
C ALA A 274 9.14 2.89 6.44
N ARG A 275 9.51 3.93 7.18
CA ARG A 275 10.38 5.03 6.68
C ARG A 275 11.72 4.54 6.13
N VAL A 276 12.22 3.40 6.60
CA VAL A 276 13.46 2.80 6.07
C VAL A 276 13.28 2.40 4.61
N PHE A 277 12.20 1.64 4.30
CA PHE A 277 11.96 1.21 2.92
C PHE A 277 11.48 2.36 2.03
N THR A 278 10.66 3.26 2.56
CA THR A 278 10.23 4.48 1.85
C THR A 278 11.44 5.30 1.43
N GLY A 279 12.47 5.40 2.30
CA GLY A 279 13.76 6.03 1.98
C GLY A 279 14.53 5.28 0.89
N CYS A 280 14.59 3.94 0.95
CA CYS A 280 15.19 3.13 -0.11
C CYS A 280 14.55 3.43 -1.47
N PHE A 281 13.21 3.46 -1.52
CA PHE A 281 12.49 3.70 -2.77
C PHE A 281 12.72 5.11 -3.32
N TYR A 282 12.68 6.13 -2.46
CA TYR A 282 13.00 7.50 -2.87
C TYR A 282 14.42 7.58 -3.46
N ASP A 283 15.39 6.95 -2.81
CA ASP A 283 16.76 6.89 -3.30
C ASP A 283 16.88 6.11 -4.62
N VAL A 284 16.11 5.03 -4.81
CA VAL A 284 16.05 4.33 -6.10
C VAL A 284 15.58 5.27 -7.20
N VAL A 285 14.46 5.99 -7.00
CA VAL A 285 13.96 6.97 -7.98
C VAL A 285 15.02 8.04 -8.27
N ARG A 286 15.61 8.63 -7.22
CA ARG A 286 16.65 9.66 -7.34
C ARG A 286 17.89 9.15 -8.10
N ASN A 287 18.39 7.98 -7.74
CA ASN A 287 19.58 7.41 -8.36
C ASN A 287 19.36 7.06 -9.83
N ILE A 288 18.19 6.48 -10.18
CA ILE A 288 17.82 6.24 -11.58
C ILE A 288 17.68 7.57 -12.34
N PHE A 289 17.05 8.57 -11.75
CA PHE A 289 16.86 9.89 -12.35
C PHE A 289 18.20 10.57 -12.64
N THR A 290 19.09 10.60 -11.67
CA THR A 290 20.40 11.26 -11.80
C THR A 290 21.36 10.51 -12.71
N SER A 291 21.37 9.16 -12.67
CA SER A 291 22.26 8.35 -13.52
C SER A 291 21.94 8.47 -15.02
N ARG A 292 20.70 8.81 -15.38
CA ARG A 292 20.30 9.03 -16.78
C ARG A 292 20.73 10.38 -17.35
N GLY A 293 21.19 11.31 -16.51
CA GLY A 293 21.68 12.64 -16.91
C GLY A 293 20.63 13.60 -17.47
N THR A 294 19.36 13.19 -17.58
CA THR A 294 18.26 14.03 -18.10
C THR A 294 17.42 14.57 -16.95
N LEU A 295 17.91 15.63 -16.29
CA LEU A 295 17.28 16.23 -15.10
C LEU A 295 16.11 17.16 -15.49
N THR A 296 15.10 16.59 -16.14
CA THR A 296 13.89 17.27 -16.60
C THR A 296 12.63 16.62 -16.03
N PRO A 297 11.46 17.29 -16.05
CA PRO A 297 10.19 16.68 -15.65
C PRO A 297 9.86 15.38 -16.39
N ALA A 298 10.22 15.27 -17.68
CA ALA A 298 10.04 14.04 -18.45
C ALA A 298 11.04 12.94 -18.04
N GLY A 299 12.29 13.29 -17.73
CA GLY A 299 13.29 12.38 -17.20
C GLY A 299 12.88 11.83 -15.83
N LEU A 300 12.32 12.67 -14.97
CA LEU A 300 11.80 12.27 -13.65
C LEU A 300 10.60 11.31 -13.79
N LEU A 301 9.66 11.58 -14.71
CA LEU A 301 8.57 10.66 -15.00
C LEU A 301 9.08 9.29 -15.46
N THR A 302 10.10 9.28 -16.33
CA THR A 302 10.70 8.03 -16.81
C THR A 302 11.35 7.26 -15.65
N ALA A 303 12.12 7.93 -14.79
CA ALA A 303 12.76 7.30 -13.63
C ALA A 303 11.74 6.74 -12.65
N SER A 304 10.67 7.51 -12.34
CA SER A 304 9.62 7.06 -11.42
C SER A 304 8.85 5.84 -11.96
N ARG A 305 8.58 5.78 -13.26
CA ARG A 305 7.94 4.61 -13.90
C ARG A 305 8.82 3.37 -13.86
N ILE A 306 10.12 3.52 -14.10
CA ILE A 306 11.09 2.41 -13.97
C ILE A 306 11.10 1.92 -12.52
N ALA A 307 11.25 2.82 -11.55
CA ALA A 307 11.26 2.46 -10.13
C ALA A 307 9.94 1.81 -9.69
N GLY A 308 8.79 2.33 -10.14
CA GLY A 308 7.48 1.75 -9.87
C GLY A 308 7.28 0.34 -10.45
N ALA A 309 7.78 0.10 -11.68
CA ALA A 309 7.78 -1.23 -12.27
C ALA A 309 8.65 -2.21 -11.46
N LEU A 310 9.83 -1.77 -11.04
CA LEU A 310 10.75 -2.57 -10.22
C LEU A 310 10.14 -2.86 -8.83
N LEU A 311 9.48 -1.88 -8.21
CA LEU A 311 8.78 -2.06 -6.94
C LEU A 311 7.66 -3.10 -7.06
N ALA A 312 6.84 -3.01 -8.10
CA ALA A 312 5.75 -3.94 -8.33
C ALA A 312 6.24 -5.39 -8.52
N GLU A 313 7.28 -5.58 -9.35
CA GLU A 313 7.91 -6.89 -9.54
C GLU A 313 8.66 -7.36 -8.30
N GLY A 314 9.31 -6.44 -7.58
CA GLY A 314 9.90 -6.70 -6.28
C GLY A 314 8.89 -7.24 -5.28
N ALA A 315 7.75 -6.57 -5.14
CA ALA A 315 6.67 -7.00 -4.26
C ALA A 315 6.08 -8.35 -4.68
N ARG A 316 5.80 -8.57 -5.99
CA ARG A 316 5.23 -9.82 -6.50
C ARG A 316 6.12 -11.03 -6.24
N ASN A 317 7.44 -10.87 -6.39
CA ASN A 317 8.39 -11.96 -6.41
C ASN A 317 9.23 -12.10 -5.14
N ALA A 318 9.10 -11.17 -4.18
CA ALA A 318 9.78 -11.27 -2.91
C ALA A 318 9.38 -12.53 -2.14
N VAL A 319 10.38 -13.18 -1.55
CA VAL A 319 10.17 -14.32 -0.65
C VAL A 319 9.64 -13.80 0.69
N GLU A 320 8.58 -14.44 1.21
CA GLU A 320 8.03 -14.10 2.52
C GLU A 320 8.96 -14.57 3.64
N ASN A 321 9.89 -13.73 4.06
CA ASN A 321 10.76 -14.03 5.18
C ASN A 321 10.83 -12.82 6.13
N PRO A 322 11.36 -12.97 7.34
CA PRO A 322 11.49 -11.85 8.28
C PRO A 322 12.33 -10.67 7.78
N ARG A 323 13.13 -10.88 6.71
CA ARG A 323 13.94 -9.84 6.01
C ARG A 323 13.28 -9.45 4.70
N LEU A 324 12.02 -9.02 4.78
CA LEU A 324 11.22 -8.74 3.58
C LEU A 324 11.82 -7.58 2.76
N TYR A 325 12.37 -6.55 3.41
CA TYR A 325 12.98 -5.42 2.70
C TYR A 325 14.15 -5.85 1.81
N GLU A 326 15.02 -6.73 2.34
CA GLU A 326 16.09 -7.33 1.54
C GLU A 326 15.53 -8.21 0.41
N ALA A 327 14.52 -9.03 0.71
CA ALA A 327 13.90 -9.91 -0.27
C ALA A 327 13.25 -9.13 -1.43
N VAL A 328 12.59 -8.00 -1.14
CA VAL A 328 12.04 -7.10 -2.16
C VAL A 328 13.16 -6.47 -2.98
N GLY A 329 14.23 -5.99 -2.35
CA GLY A 329 15.39 -5.41 -3.03
C GLY A 329 16.06 -6.40 -3.99
N VAL A 330 16.27 -7.65 -3.55
CA VAL A 330 16.81 -8.73 -4.40
C VAL A 330 15.89 -9.04 -5.57
N ALA A 331 14.57 -9.09 -5.33
CA ALA A 331 13.59 -9.29 -6.39
C ALA A 331 13.55 -8.11 -7.38
N MET A 332 13.74 -6.85 -6.90
CA MET A 332 13.90 -5.68 -7.78
C MET A 332 15.14 -5.79 -8.67
N LEU A 333 16.27 -6.29 -8.14
CA LEU A 333 17.48 -6.53 -8.95
C LEU A 333 17.23 -7.60 -10.03
N ALA A 334 16.55 -8.68 -9.68
CA ALA A 334 16.18 -9.72 -10.64
C ALA A 334 15.24 -9.19 -11.73
N ALA A 335 14.26 -8.37 -11.35
CA ALA A 335 13.35 -7.69 -12.27
C ALA A 335 14.11 -6.73 -13.21
N ASP A 336 15.05 -5.94 -12.69
CA ASP A 336 15.86 -5.02 -13.51
C ASP A 336 16.71 -5.77 -14.53
N LEU A 337 17.26 -6.91 -14.15
CA LEU A 337 18.00 -7.76 -15.08
C LEU A 337 17.11 -8.24 -16.25
N GLY A 338 15.88 -8.64 -15.94
CA GLY A 338 14.91 -9.13 -16.93
C GLY A 338 14.33 -8.02 -17.81
N MET A 339 13.95 -6.90 -17.22
CA MET A 339 13.22 -5.81 -17.89
C MET A 339 14.16 -4.77 -18.52
N ASN A 340 15.26 -4.43 -17.85
CA ASN A 340 16.15 -3.33 -18.21
C ASN A 340 17.61 -3.80 -18.47
N ARG A 341 17.85 -5.11 -18.58
CA ARG A 341 19.17 -5.70 -18.77
C ARG A 341 20.19 -5.31 -17.68
N GLY A 342 19.72 -5.05 -16.48
CA GLY A 342 20.55 -4.67 -15.34
C GLY A 342 21.02 -3.21 -15.34
N ALA A 343 20.42 -2.35 -16.14
CA ALA A 343 20.83 -0.95 -16.29
C ALA A 343 20.71 -0.12 -15.01
N ASN A 344 19.88 -0.53 -14.05
CA ASN A 344 19.63 0.21 -12.81
C ASN A 344 20.18 -0.50 -11.56
N GLN A 345 20.91 -1.61 -11.70
CA GLN A 345 21.39 -2.40 -10.55
C GLN A 345 22.22 -1.57 -9.56
N LEU A 346 23.14 -0.74 -10.05
CA LEU A 346 23.95 0.11 -9.18
C LEU A 346 23.08 1.13 -8.40
N ALA A 347 22.05 1.67 -9.06
CA ALA A 347 21.12 2.61 -8.43
C ALA A 347 20.34 1.94 -7.30
N ILE A 348 19.87 0.70 -7.52
CA ILE A 348 19.13 -0.09 -6.52
C ILE A 348 20.05 -0.47 -5.35
N VAL A 349 21.22 -1.07 -5.63
CA VAL A 349 22.18 -1.50 -4.59
C VAL A 349 22.60 -0.33 -3.72
N ALA A 350 22.94 0.81 -4.33
CA ALA A 350 23.34 2.01 -3.59
C ALA A 350 22.20 2.54 -2.71
N ALA A 351 20.97 2.55 -3.19
CA ALA A 351 19.81 3.01 -2.42
C ALA A 351 19.60 2.15 -1.16
N PHE A 352 19.57 0.84 -1.31
CA PHE A 352 19.39 -0.06 -0.16
C PHE A 352 20.58 -0.01 0.81
N ALA A 353 21.80 0.06 0.30
CA ALA A 353 23.00 0.19 1.13
C ALA A 353 23.02 1.48 1.96
N ASN A 354 22.51 2.60 1.43
CA ASN A 354 22.35 3.86 2.18
C ASN A 354 21.49 3.66 3.43
N HIS A 355 20.50 2.78 3.34
CA HIS A 355 19.59 2.45 4.44
C HIS A 355 19.98 1.18 5.20
N GLY A 356 21.24 0.73 5.08
CA GLY A 356 21.78 -0.39 5.87
C GLY A 356 21.34 -1.77 5.42
N ILE A 357 20.74 -1.91 4.24
CA ILE A 357 20.28 -3.17 3.68
C ILE A 357 21.28 -3.62 2.61
N ALA A 358 22.04 -4.69 2.88
CA ALA A 358 22.96 -5.27 1.92
C ALA A 358 22.21 -6.25 1.02
N LEU A 359 22.10 -5.92 -0.26
CA LEU A 359 21.47 -6.82 -1.23
C LEU A 359 22.49 -7.84 -1.73
N ALA A 360 22.16 -9.13 -1.60
CA ALA A 360 22.94 -10.19 -2.23
C ALA A 360 22.86 -10.05 -3.76
N HIS A 361 24.01 -9.98 -4.43
CA HIS A 361 24.05 -9.76 -5.88
C HIS A 361 23.45 -10.96 -6.61
N PRO A 362 22.35 -10.80 -7.39
CA PRO A 362 21.74 -11.90 -8.12
C PRO A 362 22.69 -12.55 -9.14
N ALA A 363 23.72 -11.83 -9.60
CA ALA A 363 24.74 -12.36 -10.52
C ALA A 363 25.54 -13.56 -9.96
N ARG A 364 25.57 -13.79 -8.65
CA ARG A 364 26.13 -15.01 -8.06
C ARG A 364 25.12 -16.15 -7.92
N ALA A 365 23.82 -15.85 -7.85
CA ALA A 365 22.74 -16.83 -7.75
C ALA A 365 22.14 -17.17 -9.12
N PHE A 366 22.19 -16.24 -10.08
CA PHE A 366 21.63 -16.38 -11.41
C PHE A 366 22.68 -16.01 -12.47
N GLN A 367 23.54 -16.96 -12.83
CA GLN A 367 24.22 -16.86 -14.12
C GLN A 367 23.20 -17.18 -15.21
N PRO A 368 22.79 -16.23 -16.06
CA PRO A 368 22.00 -16.58 -17.21
C PRO A 368 22.85 -17.47 -18.11
N ARG A 369 22.50 -18.74 -18.21
CA ARG A 369 23.03 -19.56 -19.29
C ARG A 369 22.73 -18.85 -20.59
N ALA A 370 23.77 -18.64 -21.40
CA ALA A 370 23.71 -17.95 -22.68
C ALA A 370 22.44 -18.34 -23.45
N ARG A 371 21.69 -17.32 -23.88
CA ARG A 371 20.51 -17.50 -24.74
C ARG A 371 20.90 -18.29 -25.97
N LEU A 372 20.40 -19.50 -26.08
CA LEU A 372 20.15 -20.10 -27.37
C LEU A 372 18.95 -19.35 -27.96
N ALA A 373 19.19 -18.65 -29.06
CA ALA A 373 18.14 -18.03 -29.87
C ALA A 373 17.17 -19.12 -30.35
N GLY A 374 15.91 -19.01 -29.92
CA GLY A 374 14.88 -19.95 -30.36
C GLY A 374 13.60 -19.76 -29.55
N GLY A 375 12.58 -19.31 -30.24
CA GLY A 375 11.17 -19.22 -29.99
C GLY A 375 10.60 -19.52 -28.60
N VAL A 376 9.66 -18.69 -28.19
CA VAL A 376 8.79 -18.90 -27.00
C VAL A 376 8.14 -20.30 -27.12
N ALA A 377 8.74 -21.30 -26.47
CA ALA A 377 8.11 -22.60 -26.33
C ALA A 377 6.97 -22.47 -25.31
N LYS A 378 5.75 -22.71 -25.77
CA LYS A 378 4.59 -22.90 -24.90
C LYS A 378 4.95 -23.98 -23.85
N PRO A 379 4.62 -23.80 -22.56
CA PRO A 379 4.88 -24.81 -21.54
C PRO A 379 4.19 -26.12 -21.98
N LYS A 380 4.96 -27.18 -22.13
CA LYS A 380 4.40 -28.53 -22.36
C LYS A 380 3.53 -28.89 -21.15
N ARG A 381 2.22 -29.02 -21.36
CA ARG A 381 1.31 -29.71 -20.44
C ARG A 381 1.85 -31.12 -20.23
N GLY A 382 2.45 -31.41 -19.08
CA GLY A 382 2.94 -32.76 -18.80
C GLY A 382 3.94 -32.90 -17.66
N ALA A 383 4.44 -31.83 -17.03
CA ALA A 383 5.11 -31.97 -15.74
C ALA A 383 4.00 -32.18 -14.69
N ALA A 384 3.85 -33.44 -14.23
CA ALA A 384 2.93 -33.78 -13.15
C ALA A 384 3.21 -32.83 -11.97
N ALA A 385 2.24 -31.97 -11.64
CA ALA A 385 2.25 -31.23 -10.41
C ALA A 385 2.48 -32.25 -9.30
N LEU A 386 3.59 -32.17 -8.57
CA LEU A 386 3.73 -32.96 -7.35
C LEU A 386 2.56 -32.57 -6.48
N SER A 387 1.64 -33.49 -6.23
CA SER A 387 0.52 -33.20 -5.35
C SER A 387 1.10 -32.68 -4.05
N ALA A 388 0.50 -31.61 -3.50
CA ALA A 388 0.89 -31.04 -2.20
C ALA A 388 1.04 -32.13 -1.11
N ARG A 389 0.42 -33.29 -1.32
CA ARG A 389 0.46 -34.47 -0.48
C ARG A 389 1.76 -35.30 -0.59
N ALA A 390 2.39 -35.40 -1.76
CA ALA A 390 3.58 -36.23 -1.97
C ALA A 390 4.90 -35.53 -1.61
N VAL A 391 4.96 -34.21 -1.76
CA VAL A 391 6.12 -33.40 -1.32
C VAL A 391 6.12 -33.22 0.20
N SER A 392 5.00 -33.47 0.86
CA SER A 392 4.77 -33.00 2.21
C SER A 392 5.59 -33.74 3.31
N ALA A 393 5.81 -35.03 3.26
CA ALA A 393 6.42 -35.71 4.41
C ALA A 393 7.94 -35.53 4.50
N GLU A 394 8.66 -35.75 3.40
CA GLU A 394 10.12 -35.59 3.37
C GLU A 394 10.55 -34.12 3.48
N LEU A 395 9.85 -33.23 2.78
CA LEU A 395 10.13 -31.79 2.86
C LEU A 395 9.77 -31.25 4.25
N ARG A 396 8.62 -31.63 4.83
CA ARG A 396 8.25 -31.28 6.21
C ARG A 396 9.31 -31.75 7.22
N ARG A 397 9.81 -32.96 7.04
CA ARG A 397 10.86 -33.51 7.90
C ARG A 397 12.17 -32.71 7.78
N ARG A 398 12.58 -32.36 6.56
CA ARG A 398 13.81 -31.56 6.30
C ARG A 398 13.68 -30.13 6.81
N LEU A 399 12.48 -29.60 6.82
CA LEU A 399 12.17 -28.24 7.28
C LEU A 399 11.85 -28.16 8.77
N GLY A 400 11.84 -29.30 9.49
CA GLY A 400 11.37 -29.33 10.87
C GLY A 400 9.88 -28.99 11.03
N ALA A 401 9.13 -28.85 9.93
CA ALA A 401 7.71 -28.47 9.91
C ALA A 401 6.82 -29.70 10.18
N THR A 402 6.82 -30.21 11.40
CA THR A 402 6.04 -31.42 11.77
C THR A 402 4.56 -31.14 11.95
N THR A 403 4.18 -29.90 12.20
CA THR A 403 2.79 -29.45 12.42
C THR A 403 2.46 -28.24 11.56
N GLY A 404 1.19 -27.89 11.39
CA GLY A 404 0.71 -26.72 10.68
C GLY A 404 0.34 -26.94 9.20
N THR A 405 -0.29 -25.94 8.60
CA THR A 405 -0.70 -25.93 7.18
C THR A 405 0.48 -25.55 6.30
N MET A 406 0.57 -26.17 5.12
CA MET A 406 1.57 -25.84 4.13
C MET A 406 0.87 -25.38 2.86
N ARG A 407 1.16 -24.15 2.44
CA ARG A 407 0.74 -23.59 1.15
C ARG A 407 1.84 -23.84 0.11
N VAL A 408 1.43 -24.11 -1.11
CA VAL A 408 2.34 -24.30 -2.24
C VAL A 408 1.96 -23.33 -3.35
N ASP A 409 2.89 -22.48 -3.72
CA ASP A 409 2.74 -21.54 -4.82
C ASP A 409 3.75 -21.90 -5.92
N ASP A 410 3.28 -22.20 -7.13
CA ASP A 410 4.14 -22.47 -8.28
C ASP A 410 4.46 -21.17 -9.01
N PHE A 411 5.73 -21.01 -9.36
CA PHE A 411 6.21 -19.84 -10.10
C PHE A 411 7.33 -20.23 -11.07
N THR A 412 7.77 -19.32 -11.91
CA THR A 412 8.86 -19.53 -12.84
C THR A 412 10.05 -18.65 -12.49
N LEU A 413 11.23 -19.26 -12.37
CA LEU A 413 12.52 -18.55 -12.26
C LEU A 413 13.23 -18.65 -13.61
N GLY A 414 13.06 -17.62 -14.45
CA GLY A 414 13.58 -17.67 -15.82
C GLY A 414 12.89 -18.76 -16.65
N ALA A 415 13.65 -19.77 -17.12
CA ALA A 415 13.13 -20.92 -17.85
C ALA A 415 12.73 -22.11 -16.95
N ASP A 416 13.04 -22.05 -15.66
CA ASP A 416 12.86 -23.16 -14.74
C ASP A 416 11.56 -22.99 -13.94
N ALA A 417 10.79 -24.06 -13.82
CA ALA A 417 9.65 -24.13 -12.91
C ALA A 417 10.16 -24.27 -11.47
N ALA A 418 9.66 -23.44 -10.59
CA ALA A 418 9.96 -23.48 -9.17
C ALA A 418 8.68 -23.52 -8.35
N SER A 419 8.74 -24.10 -7.16
CA SER A 419 7.63 -24.10 -6.21
C SER A 419 8.10 -23.46 -4.92
N LYS A 420 7.30 -22.53 -4.41
CA LYS A 420 7.46 -21.91 -3.10
C LYS A 420 6.54 -22.65 -2.12
N PHE A 421 7.12 -23.16 -1.07
CA PHE A 421 6.39 -23.77 0.04
C PHE A 421 6.38 -22.78 1.20
N VAL A 422 5.21 -22.46 1.72
CA VAL A 422 5.05 -21.62 2.90
C VAL A 422 4.44 -22.49 4.00
N HIS A 423 5.21 -22.64 5.08
CA HIS A 423 4.71 -23.22 6.31
C HIS A 423 4.12 -22.11 7.17
N GLU A 424 2.84 -22.21 7.51
CA GLU A 424 2.20 -21.26 8.42
C GLU A 424 2.36 -21.82 9.83
N ARG A 425 3.18 -21.14 10.63
CA ARG A 425 3.43 -21.45 12.03
C ARG A 425 2.56 -20.57 12.90
N SER A 426 1.99 -21.13 13.97
CA SER A 426 1.33 -20.38 15.02
C SER A 426 2.32 -20.16 16.17
N VAL A 427 2.54 -18.90 16.54
CA VAL A 427 3.41 -18.48 17.67
C VAL A 427 2.54 -18.12 18.84
N SER A 428 2.77 -18.70 20.03
CA SER A 428 2.06 -18.35 21.26
C SER A 428 2.43 -16.94 21.73
N LEU A 429 1.40 -16.20 22.14
CA LEU A 429 1.53 -14.85 22.70
C LEU A 429 1.37 -14.84 24.24
N ASP A 430 1.32 -16.01 24.87
CA ASP A 430 1.22 -16.13 26.31
C ASP A 430 2.33 -15.35 27.03
N GLY A 431 2.01 -14.72 28.16
CA GLY A 431 2.93 -13.90 28.94
C GLY A 431 3.14 -12.48 28.41
N LEU A 432 2.52 -12.09 27.29
CA LEU A 432 2.57 -10.69 26.80
C LEU A 432 1.50 -9.79 27.45
N GLY A 433 0.56 -10.36 28.18
CA GLY A 433 -0.51 -9.65 28.90
C GLY A 433 -1.83 -10.39 28.81
N ALA A 434 -2.73 -10.11 29.73
CA ALA A 434 -4.01 -10.84 29.89
C ALA A 434 -4.88 -10.86 28.62
N ALA A 435 -4.81 -9.83 27.77
CA ALA A 435 -5.56 -9.79 26.52
C ALA A 435 -5.07 -10.82 25.48
N LEU A 436 -3.82 -11.30 25.62
CA LEU A 436 -3.15 -12.19 24.67
C LEU A 436 -2.93 -13.61 25.22
N GLU A 437 -3.38 -13.91 26.45
CA GLU A 437 -3.31 -15.26 26.99
C GLU A 437 -4.15 -16.24 26.16
N GLY A 438 -3.57 -17.38 25.79
CA GLY A 438 -4.16 -18.37 24.89
C GLY A 438 -4.39 -17.88 23.46
N VAL A 439 -3.72 -16.79 23.06
CA VAL A 439 -3.77 -16.26 21.69
C VAL A 439 -2.51 -16.66 20.94
N VAL A 440 -2.68 -17.04 19.67
CA VAL A 440 -1.56 -17.29 18.76
C VAL A 440 -1.53 -16.24 17.65
N ALA A 441 -0.34 -16.01 17.08
CA ALA A 441 -0.17 -15.15 15.91
C ALA A 441 0.44 -15.96 14.76
N PRO A 442 -0.04 -15.78 13.50
CA PRO A 442 0.49 -16.48 12.35
C PRO A 442 1.84 -15.90 11.91
N ALA A 443 2.80 -16.77 11.66
CA ALA A 443 4.10 -16.46 11.09
C ALA A 443 4.34 -17.32 9.85
N PRO A 444 4.46 -16.72 8.66
CA PRO A 444 4.86 -17.47 7.47
C PRO A 444 6.35 -17.81 7.54
N GLU A 445 6.68 -19.08 7.33
CA GLU A 445 8.06 -19.57 7.17
C GLU A 445 8.21 -20.10 5.74
N PRO A 446 8.64 -19.28 4.77
CA PRO A 446 8.74 -19.72 3.40
C PRO A 446 10.00 -20.52 3.15
N VAL A 447 9.86 -21.53 2.33
CA VAL A 447 10.98 -22.26 1.74
C VAL A 447 10.82 -22.26 0.23
N VAL A 448 11.76 -21.65 -0.46
CA VAL A 448 11.80 -21.70 -1.92
C VAL A 448 12.55 -22.93 -2.36
N VAL A 449 11.89 -23.78 -3.11
CA VAL A 449 12.47 -24.99 -3.68
C VAL A 449 12.42 -24.87 -5.19
N SER A 450 13.59 -24.80 -5.83
CA SER A 450 13.69 -24.92 -7.28
C SER A 450 13.64 -26.39 -7.68
N ARG A 451 12.89 -26.69 -8.72
CA ARG A 451 12.92 -27.99 -9.40
C ARG A 451 13.88 -27.95 -10.58
N ALA A 452 15.11 -28.39 -10.37
CA ALA A 452 16.00 -28.71 -11.48
C ALA A 452 15.72 -30.11 -12.08
N SER A 453 15.10 -31.01 -11.31
CA SER A 453 14.60 -32.33 -11.75
C SER A 453 13.60 -32.89 -10.74
N ALA A 454 12.84 -33.92 -11.10
CA ALA A 454 11.87 -34.59 -10.20
C ALA A 454 12.51 -35.17 -8.91
N THR A 455 13.83 -35.23 -8.84
CA THR A 455 14.59 -35.88 -7.75
C THR A 455 15.52 -34.93 -6.99
N ALA A 456 15.80 -33.73 -7.50
CA ALA A 456 16.70 -32.77 -6.86
C ALA A 456 15.97 -31.45 -6.57
N ALA A 457 15.51 -31.30 -5.33
CA ALA A 457 15.02 -30.02 -4.82
C ALA A 457 16.20 -29.30 -4.15
N VAL A 458 16.52 -28.08 -4.61
CA VAL A 458 17.52 -27.23 -4.00
C VAL A 458 16.79 -26.10 -3.28
N ALA A 459 17.00 -25.96 -1.96
CA ALA A 459 16.50 -24.83 -1.22
C ALA A 459 17.22 -23.55 -1.70
N LEU A 460 16.49 -22.58 -2.21
CA LEU A 460 17.02 -21.32 -2.72
C LEU A 460 17.05 -20.21 -1.64
N SER A 461 16.45 -20.48 -0.49
CA SER A 461 16.43 -19.57 0.65
C SER A 461 16.94 -20.29 1.90
N PRO A 462 17.74 -19.64 2.75
CA PRO A 462 18.02 -20.18 4.06
C PRO A 462 16.70 -20.35 4.84
N ILE A 463 16.59 -21.45 5.56
CA ILE A 463 15.48 -21.67 6.49
C ILE A 463 15.67 -20.65 7.61
N PRO A 464 14.69 -19.77 7.88
CA PRO A 464 14.81 -18.82 8.98
C PRO A 464 15.04 -19.57 10.30
N ASP A 465 15.85 -19.00 11.18
CA ASP A 465 15.94 -19.49 12.55
C ASP A 465 14.57 -19.32 13.21
N SER A 466 14.00 -20.44 13.64
CA SER A 466 12.66 -20.48 14.24
C SER A 466 12.55 -19.62 15.50
N HIS A 467 13.63 -19.50 16.29
CA HIS A 467 13.65 -18.65 17.50
C HIS A 467 13.58 -17.16 17.12
N THR A 468 14.37 -16.73 16.14
CA THR A 468 14.33 -15.32 15.67
C THR A 468 12.94 -14.96 15.16
N THR A 469 12.30 -15.83 14.40
CA THR A 469 10.93 -15.58 13.91
C THR A 469 9.93 -15.49 15.07
N GLU A 470 10.03 -16.34 16.08
CA GLU A 470 9.17 -16.31 17.25
C GLU A 470 9.32 -14.99 18.03
N ASP A 471 10.56 -14.59 18.30
CA ASP A 471 10.86 -13.35 19.01
C ASP A 471 10.31 -12.12 18.26
N GLU A 472 10.43 -12.09 16.93
CA GLU A 472 9.90 -10.99 16.11
C GLU A 472 8.37 -10.95 16.12
N VAL A 473 7.69 -12.09 16.06
CA VAL A 473 6.22 -12.15 16.15
C VAL A 473 5.74 -11.68 17.52
N ARG A 474 6.37 -12.12 18.59
CA ARG A 474 6.07 -11.69 19.97
C ARG A 474 6.33 -10.19 20.14
N TYR A 475 7.44 -9.70 19.61
CA TYR A 475 7.76 -8.27 19.61
C TYR A 475 6.70 -7.45 18.85
N PHE A 476 6.29 -7.90 17.67
CA PHE A 476 5.22 -7.26 16.90
C PHE A 476 3.91 -7.18 17.69
N ALA A 477 3.47 -8.30 18.28
CA ALA A 477 2.25 -8.34 19.10
C ALA A 477 2.35 -7.41 20.31
N MET A 478 3.52 -7.38 20.98
CA MET A 478 3.79 -6.45 22.09
C MET A 478 3.70 -4.99 21.64
N THR A 479 4.24 -4.67 20.45
CA THR A 479 4.18 -3.32 19.89
C THR A 479 2.73 -2.90 19.63
N LEU A 480 1.91 -3.79 19.04
CA LEU A 480 0.49 -3.54 18.86
C LEU A 480 -0.25 -3.30 20.18
N LEU A 481 0.06 -4.11 21.20
CA LEU A 481 -0.57 -3.99 22.52
C LEU A 481 -0.23 -2.63 23.16
N ARG A 482 1.04 -2.24 23.14
CA ARG A 482 1.51 -0.96 23.72
C ARG A 482 0.93 0.25 22.99
N ASN A 483 0.72 0.14 21.69
CA ASN A 483 0.13 1.21 20.87
C ASN A 483 -1.42 1.19 20.89
N GLY A 484 -2.07 0.32 21.67
CA GLY A 484 -3.53 0.24 21.75
C GLY A 484 -4.19 -0.20 20.44
N GLN A 485 -3.47 -0.92 19.58
CA GLN A 485 -3.91 -1.34 18.25
C GLN A 485 -4.63 -2.69 18.24
N ILE A 486 -4.84 -3.32 19.42
CA ILE A 486 -5.60 -4.55 19.58
C ILE A 486 -6.97 -4.23 20.17
N GLY A 487 -8.03 -4.50 19.40
CA GLY A 487 -9.42 -4.32 19.83
C GLY A 487 -9.99 -5.52 20.59
N GLU A 488 -11.07 -5.29 21.33
CA GLU A 488 -11.80 -6.37 22.02
C GLU A 488 -12.51 -7.29 21.01
N GLN A 489 -12.62 -8.58 21.38
CA GLN A 489 -13.24 -9.62 20.56
C GLN A 489 -14.71 -9.31 20.29
N GLN A 490 -15.09 -9.26 19.02
CA GLN A 490 -16.50 -9.28 18.64
C GLN A 490 -16.98 -10.73 18.46
N SER A 491 -18.14 -11.06 19.06
CA SER A 491 -18.77 -12.37 18.93
C SER A 491 -19.11 -12.67 17.47
N PRO A 492 -18.87 -13.89 16.93
CA PRO A 492 -19.08 -14.23 15.51
C PRO A 492 -20.53 -14.07 15.00
N ARG A 493 -21.51 -13.95 15.90
CA ARG A 493 -22.93 -13.78 15.55
C ARG A 493 -23.31 -12.37 15.08
N GLY A 494 -22.46 -11.37 15.25
CA GLY A 494 -22.69 -9.99 14.81
C GLY A 494 -22.11 -9.66 13.43
N ALA A 495 -21.07 -10.37 13.01
CA ALA A 495 -20.32 -10.03 11.78
C ALA A 495 -21.07 -10.35 10.46
N ALA A 496 -22.04 -11.26 10.47
CA ALA A 496 -22.73 -11.70 9.25
C ALA A 496 -23.95 -10.84 8.87
N ARG A 497 -24.33 -9.85 9.67
CA ARG A 497 -25.56 -9.02 9.44
C ARG A 497 -25.39 -7.52 9.59
N ALA A 498 -24.18 -7.05 9.87
CA ALA A 498 -23.93 -5.63 10.09
C ALA A 498 -22.92 -5.12 9.07
N GLY A 499 -23.40 -4.54 8.01
CA GLY A 499 -22.63 -3.59 7.22
C GLY A 499 -22.03 -2.52 8.15
N GLY A 500 -20.93 -1.91 7.78
CA GLY A 500 -20.03 -1.04 8.53
C GLY A 500 -20.54 -0.19 9.70
N GLU A 501 -21.84 0.16 9.76
CA GLU A 501 -22.43 0.95 10.84
C GLU A 501 -22.43 0.28 12.22
N MET A 502 -22.51 -1.06 12.32
CA MET A 502 -22.51 -1.73 13.62
C MET A 502 -21.11 -1.90 14.20
N LEU A 503 -20.08 -1.96 13.37
CA LEU A 503 -18.68 -1.96 13.84
C LEU A 503 -18.35 -0.62 14.48
N LEU A 504 -18.74 0.48 13.88
CA LEU A 504 -18.57 1.84 14.39
C LEU A 504 -19.40 2.07 15.69
N SER A 505 -20.62 1.53 15.78
CA SER A 505 -21.47 1.71 16.96
C SER A 505 -21.03 0.91 18.19
N ALA A 506 -20.36 -0.22 18.01
CA ALA A 506 -19.82 -1.01 19.13
C ALA A 506 -18.54 -0.37 19.71
N ILE A 507 -17.69 0.22 18.85
CA ILE A 507 -16.51 0.98 19.27
C ILE A 507 -16.91 2.29 19.98
N SER A 508 -18.01 2.95 19.52
CA SER A 508 -18.48 4.20 20.12
C SER A 508 -19.24 4.05 21.44
N ARG A 509 -19.74 2.86 21.79
CA ARG A 509 -20.47 2.61 23.05
C ARG A 509 -19.61 2.28 24.26
N GLY A 510 -18.34 1.95 24.06
CA GLY A 510 -17.39 1.66 25.13
C GLY A 510 -16.68 2.90 25.65
N ARG A 511 -17.39 3.88 26.17
CA ARG A 511 -17.04 4.92 27.13
C ARG A 511 -17.70 6.27 26.81
N ARG A 512 -18.93 6.43 27.25
CA ARG A 512 -19.44 7.77 27.57
C ARG A 512 -18.84 8.17 28.93
N GLY A 513 -17.84 9.03 28.90
CA GLY A 513 -17.32 9.63 30.13
C GLY A 513 -15.84 9.99 30.10
N ALA A 514 -15.36 10.72 29.10
CA ALA A 514 -14.21 11.60 29.22
C ALA A 514 -14.17 12.56 28.06
N GLN A 515 -14.04 13.82 28.33
CA GLN A 515 -13.93 14.90 27.36
C GLN A 515 -12.67 14.70 26.52
N GLY A 516 -12.82 14.61 25.18
CA GLY A 516 -11.81 15.05 24.23
C GLY A 516 -10.69 14.10 23.82
N GLY A 517 -10.70 12.81 24.18
CA GLY A 517 -9.65 11.88 23.76
C GLY A 517 -10.06 11.08 22.52
N THR A 518 -9.27 11.15 21.45
CA THR A 518 -9.37 10.22 20.30
C THR A 518 -8.93 8.83 20.77
N THR A 519 -9.79 7.82 20.66
CA THR A 519 -9.41 6.43 20.93
C THR A 519 -8.69 5.87 19.70
N ALA A 520 -7.52 5.25 19.88
CA ALA A 520 -6.82 4.56 18.79
C ALA A 520 -7.76 3.57 18.09
N MET A 521 -7.81 3.63 16.77
CA MET A 521 -8.59 2.69 15.99
C MET A 521 -7.82 1.35 15.91
N PRO A 522 -8.39 0.23 16.42
CA PRO A 522 -7.67 -1.03 16.42
C PRO A 522 -7.43 -1.53 15.01
N THR A 523 -6.19 -1.94 14.72
CA THR A 523 -5.79 -2.58 13.47
C THR A 523 -5.90 -4.09 13.52
N HIS A 524 -5.93 -4.65 14.72
CA HIS A 524 -6.03 -6.09 15.00
C HIS A 524 -7.12 -6.39 16.01
N VAL A 525 -7.67 -7.60 15.93
CA VAL A 525 -8.60 -8.17 16.90
C VAL A 525 -8.23 -9.62 17.18
N VAL A 526 -8.67 -10.15 18.31
CA VAL A 526 -8.57 -11.59 18.56
C VAL A 526 -9.83 -12.27 18.03
N THR A 527 -9.66 -13.21 17.11
CA THR A 527 -10.75 -14.02 16.52
C THR A 527 -10.61 -15.49 16.91
N SER A 528 -11.69 -16.27 16.79
CA SER A 528 -11.64 -17.73 16.98
C SER A 528 -11.54 -18.43 15.65
N ARG A 529 -10.54 -19.29 15.49
CA ARG A 529 -10.34 -20.17 14.32
C ARG A 529 -10.39 -21.64 14.80
N GLY A 530 -11.58 -22.22 14.81
CA GLY A 530 -11.81 -23.49 15.50
C GLY A 530 -11.65 -23.35 17.01
N ALA A 531 -10.75 -24.13 17.62
CA ALA A 531 -10.43 -24.05 19.04
C ALA A 531 -9.35 -22.98 19.38
N GLU A 532 -8.67 -22.46 18.37
CA GLU A 532 -7.59 -21.48 18.57
C GLU A 532 -8.12 -20.06 18.61
N ARG A 533 -7.54 -19.22 19.47
CA ARG A 533 -7.69 -17.77 19.47
C ARG A 533 -6.54 -17.17 18.69
N VAL A 534 -6.83 -16.43 17.61
CA VAL A 534 -5.82 -15.95 16.67
C VAL A 534 -5.84 -14.42 16.60
N LEU A 535 -4.65 -13.81 16.71
CA LEU A 535 -4.48 -12.39 16.44
C LEU A 535 -4.67 -12.15 14.92
N THR A 536 -5.69 -11.38 14.58
CA THR A 536 -6.13 -11.20 13.19
C THR A 536 -6.13 -9.71 12.83
N ARG A 537 -5.49 -9.36 11.72
CA ARG A 537 -5.55 -8.01 11.16
C ARG A 537 -6.93 -7.74 10.56
N VAL A 538 -7.47 -6.56 10.84
CA VAL A 538 -8.76 -6.11 10.28
C VAL A 538 -8.60 -4.90 9.37
N ARG A 539 -7.49 -4.15 9.48
CA ARG A 539 -7.19 -2.99 8.63
C ARG A 539 -5.74 -2.56 8.68
N PHE A 540 -5.32 -1.78 7.70
CA PHE A 540 -4.21 -0.84 7.78
C PHE A 540 -4.79 0.55 8.00
N ALA A 541 -4.19 1.35 8.88
CA ALA A 541 -4.72 2.66 9.27
C ALA A 541 -3.58 3.66 9.43
N CYS A 542 -3.69 4.82 8.78
CA CYS A 542 -2.68 5.88 8.78
C CYS A 542 -2.55 6.66 10.08
N GLY A 543 -3.62 6.72 10.87
CA GLY A 543 -3.65 7.47 12.12
C GLY A 543 -2.96 6.72 13.24
N CYS A 544 -1.80 7.19 13.65
CA CYS A 544 -1.14 6.78 14.89
C CYS A 544 -1.75 7.57 16.04
N SER A 545 -3.06 7.49 16.27
CA SER A 545 -3.66 8.15 17.41
C SER A 545 -3.37 7.34 18.67
N ARG A 546 -2.38 7.77 19.46
CA ARG A 546 -2.26 7.38 20.84
C ARG A 546 -3.19 8.21 21.70
N VAL A 547 -4.09 7.56 22.36
CA VAL A 547 -4.58 8.04 23.64
C VAL A 547 -4.27 6.98 24.68
N ALA A 548 -3.09 7.02 25.22
CA ALA A 548 -2.90 6.46 26.53
C ALA A 548 -3.71 7.35 27.49
N PRO A 549 -4.63 6.80 28.31
CA PRO A 549 -5.21 7.58 29.37
C PRO A 549 -4.07 8.01 30.29
N ARG A 550 -3.84 9.31 30.44
CA ARG A 550 -3.02 9.82 31.54
C ARG A 550 -3.68 9.34 32.83
N THR A 551 -3.17 8.29 33.41
CA THR A 551 -3.40 8.02 34.85
C THR A 551 -2.75 9.18 35.58
N LYS A 552 -3.60 10.02 36.21
CA LYS A 552 -3.15 10.97 37.22
C LYS A 552 -2.63 10.22 38.43
#